data_80013c99a1ad2223c60af72283dc248b
#
_entry.id   80013c99a1ad2223c60af72283dc248b
#
_cell.length_a   1.000
_cell.length_b   1.000
_cell.length_c   1.000
_cell.angle_alpha   90.00
_cell.angle_beta   90.00
_cell.angle_gamma   90.00
#
_symmetry.space_group_name_H-M   'P 1'
#
loop_
_entity.id
_entity.type
_entity.pdbx_description
1 polymer ?
#
loop_
_entity_poly.entity_id
_entity_poly.type
_entity_poly.pdbx_seq_one_letter_code
_entity_poly.pdbx_strand_id
1 'polypeptide(L)'
;GTHFQFVFLGKAANKELLWLREFEKNKPQNISVKYFTEKVSQHIFDDWMKEAAILWCPIQTETAFFSNKEWYGKTKMSGNIGDAIKYGKIAIFPENYANSQAFIIPENTNIEEQLFTYGKLMNDDFQKKFNKEKIASELEKTLQTLIKT
;
A
#
# COMPACT_ATOMS: atom_id res chain seq x y z
N GLY A 1 -21.41 -6.07 -14.55
CA GLY A 1 -20.33 -5.14 -14.25
C GLY A 1 -19.26 -5.81 -13.39
N THR A 2 -18.09 -5.19 -13.27
CA THR A 2 -17.02 -5.69 -12.41
C THR A 2 -17.42 -5.51 -10.95
N HIS A 3 -17.23 -6.53 -10.13
CA HIS A 3 -17.45 -6.47 -8.69
C HIS A 3 -16.12 -6.18 -7.99
N PHE A 4 -16.11 -5.21 -7.08
CA PHE A 4 -14.96 -4.86 -6.25
C PHE A 4 -15.23 -5.24 -4.80
N GLN A 5 -14.24 -5.86 -4.16
CA GLN A 5 -14.23 -6.08 -2.72
C GLN A 5 -13.14 -5.21 -2.08
N PHE A 6 -13.55 -4.28 -1.22
CA PHE A 6 -12.62 -3.49 -0.42
C PHE A 6 -12.45 -4.11 0.96
N VAL A 7 -11.20 -4.34 1.34
CA VAL A 7 -10.86 -4.90 2.65
C VAL A 7 -10.00 -3.91 3.42
N PHE A 8 -10.51 -3.43 4.54
CA PHE A 8 -9.82 -2.50 5.43
C PHE A 8 -9.11 -3.29 6.52
N LEU A 9 -7.80 -3.52 6.36
CA LEU A 9 -6.97 -4.37 7.21
C LEU A 9 -6.45 -3.65 8.45
N GLY A 10 -7.34 -2.97 9.15
CA GLY A 10 -7.04 -2.29 10.40
C GLY A 10 -8.21 -2.39 11.37
N LYS A 11 -7.96 -2.11 12.66
CA LYS A 11 -9.05 -1.96 13.61
C LYS A 11 -9.80 -0.67 13.31
N ALA A 12 -11.04 -0.78 12.87
CA ALA A 12 -11.95 0.35 12.73
C ALA A 12 -12.56 0.70 14.10
N ALA A 13 -12.46 1.96 14.49
CA ALA A 13 -13.02 2.46 15.74
C ALA A 13 -13.57 3.87 15.57
N ASN A 14 -14.38 4.34 16.51
CA ASN A 14 -14.86 5.72 16.56
C ASN A 14 -15.46 6.22 15.22
N LYS A 15 -14.93 7.33 14.70
CA LYS A 15 -15.42 7.98 13.48
C LYS A 15 -15.26 7.11 12.23
N GLU A 16 -14.14 6.38 12.13
CA GLU A 16 -13.87 5.48 11.01
C GLU A 16 -14.92 4.35 10.94
N LEU A 17 -15.27 3.77 12.09
CA LEU A 17 -16.29 2.72 12.15
C LEU A 17 -17.68 3.24 11.78
N LEU A 18 -18.04 4.43 12.23
CA LEU A 18 -19.32 5.07 11.86
C LEU A 18 -19.39 5.33 10.35
N TRP A 19 -18.31 5.85 9.77
CA TRP A 19 -18.21 6.08 8.34
C TRP A 19 -18.31 4.77 7.54
N LEU A 20 -17.59 3.72 7.95
CA LEU A 20 -17.64 2.42 7.27
C LEU A 20 -19.05 1.80 7.30
N ARG A 21 -19.75 1.89 8.43
CA ARG A 21 -21.14 1.42 8.56
C ARG A 21 -22.10 2.19 7.66
N GLU A 22 -21.92 3.49 7.57
CA GLU A 22 -22.74 4.33 6.69
C GLU A 22 -22.44 4.05 5.21
N PHE A 23 -21.17 3.91 4.86
CA PHE A 23 -20.76 3.53 3.51
C PHE A 23 -21.30 2.15 3.12
N GLU A 24 -21.24 1.17 4.01
CA GLU A 24 -21.76 -0.18 3.77
C GLU A 24 -23.27 -0.19 3.43
N LYS A 25 -24.05 0.72 4.07
CA LYS A 25 -25.49 0.85 3.78
C LYS A 25 -25.78 1.46 2.41
N ASN A 26 -24.96 2.43 2.02
CA ASN A 26 -25.22 3.29 0.85
C ASN A 26 -24.33 2.97 -0.37
N LYS A 27 -23.44 1.96 -0.26
CA LYS A 27 -22.50 1.61 -1.32
C LYS A 27 -23.22 1.09 -2.59
N PRO A 28 -22.61 1.27 -3.77
CA PRO A 28 -23.07 0.64 -5.01
C PRO A 28 -23.19 -0.89 -4.89
N GLN A 29 -24.09 -1.47 -5.67
CA GLN A 29 -24.34 -2.94 -5.63
C GLN A 29 -23.12 -3.77 -6.07
N ASN A 30 -22.27 -3.22 -6.92
CA ASN A 30 -21.04 -3.87 -7.40
C ASN A 30 -19.86 -3.73 -6.43
N ILE A 31 -20.08 -3.18 -5.23
CA ILE A 31 -19.05 -3.04 -4.19
C ILE A 31 -19.43 -3.86 -2.96
N SER A 32 -18.50 -4.67 -2.46
CA SER A 32 -18.55 -5.25 -1.13
C SER A 32 -17.45 -4.69 -0.25
N VAL A 33 -17.70 -4.65 1.06
CA VAL A 33 -16.79 -4.07 2.06
C VAL A 33 -16.55 -5.07 3.17
N LYS A 34 -15.30 -5.25 3.54
CA LYS A 34 -14.89 -6.01 4.71
C LYS A 34 -14.04 -5.10 5.61
N TYR A 35 -14.36 -5.04 6.89
CA TYR A 35 -13.59 -4.32 7.91
C TYR A 35 -13.60 -5.08 9.23
N PHE A 36 -12.73 -4.70 10.16
CA PHE A 36 -12.55 -5.37 11.44
C PHE A 36 -12.73 -4.38 12.59
N THR A 37 -13.49 -4.76 13.61
CA THR A 37 -13.69 -3.95 14.83
C THR A 37 -12.68 -4.27 15.92
N GLU A 38 -11.95 -5.38 15.75
CA GLU A 38 -10.87 -5.82 16.62
C GLU A 38 -9.52 -5.78 15.88
N LYS A 39 -8.44 -5.88 16.64
CA LYS A 39 -7.09 -5.95 16.06
C LYS A 39 -6.98 -7.19 15.17
N VAL A 40 -6.61 -6.99 13.93
CA VAL A 40 -6.37 -8.06 12.97
C VAL A 40 -5.12 -8.84 13.39
N SER A 41 -5.23 -10.16 13.52
CA SER A 41 -4.07 -11.02 13.78
C SER A 41 -3.16 -11.07 12.55
N GLN A 42 -1.86 -11.37 12.76
CA GLN A 42 -0.90 -11.46 11.67
C GLN A 42 -1.31 -12.49 10.62
N HIS A 43 -1.84 -13.64 11.03
CA HIS A 43 -2.31 -14.69 10.10
C HIS A 43 -3.44 -14.17 9.20
N ILE A 44 -4.48 -13.55 9.78
CA ILE A 44 -5.60 -13.00 9.01
C ILE A 44 -5.12 -11.88 8.08
N PHE A 45 -4.20 -11.04 8.55
CA PHE A 45 -3.58 -10.00 7.72
C PHE A 45 -2.83 -10.61 6.53
N ASP A 46 -1.98 -11.62 6.77
CA ASP A 46 -1.21 -12.30 5.73
C ASP A 46 -2.12 -12.96 4.68
N ASP A 47 -3.23 -13.57 5.10
CA ASP A 47 -4.17 -14.21 4.19
C ASP A 47 -4.83 -13.18 3.27
N TRP A 48 -5.36 -12.09 3.81
CA TRP A 48 -5.95 -11.03 3.00
C TRP A 48 -4.94 -10.35 2.07
N MET A 49 -3.72 -10.13 2.53
CA MET A 49 -2.66 -9.56 1.71
C MET A 49 -2.26 -10.47 0.55
N LYS A 50 -2.26 -11.79 0.73
CA LYS A 50 -2.00 -12.76 -0.34
C LYS A 50 -3.12 -12.75 -1.38
N GLU A 51 -4.38 -12.68 -0.94
CA GLU A 51 -5.55 -12.68 -1.82
C GLU A 51 -5.77 -11.35 -2.54
N ALA A 52 -5.32 -10.24 -1.97
CA ALA A 52 -5.48 -8.93 -2.57
C ALA A 52 -4.94 -8.88 -3.99
N ALA A 53 -5.72 -8.35 -4.93
CA ALA A 53 -5.27 -8.11 -6.30
C ALA A 53 -4.35 -6.87 -6.37
N ILE A 54 -4.65 -5.85 -5.57
CA ILE A 54 -3.93 -4.58 -5.53
C ILE A 54 -4.03 -3.96 -4.13
N LEU A 55 -3.05 -3.16 -3.75
CA LEU A 55 -3.10 -2.35 -2.54
C LEU A 55 -3.46 -0.91 -2.90
N TRP A 56 -4.55 -0.41 -2.34
CA TRP A 56 -4.87 1.01 -2.42
C TRP A 56 -4.51 1.68 -1.10
N CYS A 57 -3.55 2.60 -1.14
CA CYS A 57 -2.90 3.21 0.02
C CYS A 57 -3.18 4.73 0.07
N PRO A 58 -4.40 5.19 0.40
CA PRO A 58 -4.75 6.61 0.44
C PRO A 58 -4.16 7.28 1.69
N ILE A 59 -2.84 7.29 1.80
CA ILE A 59 -2.11 7.84 2.94
C ILE A 59 -2.07 9.36 2.91
N GLN A 60 -2.07 9.98 4.08
CA GLN A 60 -1.76 11.39 4.20
C GLN A 60 -0.27 11.60 3.93
N THR A 61 0.07 12.38 2.89
CA THR A 61 1.46 12.55 2.45
C THR A 61 2.29 13.48 3.33
N GLU A 62 1.63 14.38 4.07
CA GLU A 62 2.28 15.27 5.04
C GLU A 62 1.88 14.90 6.47
N THR A 63 2.83 14.89 7.38
CA THR A 63 2.63 14.68 8.80
C THR A 63 3.60 15.57 9.60
N ALA A 64 3.42 15.65 10.90
CA ALA A 64 4.34 16.36 11.79
C ALA A 64 4.70 15.48 12.99
N PHE A 65 5.97 15.46 13.35
CA PHE A 65 6.48 14.80 14.54
C PHE A 65 7.31 15.80 15.36
N PHE A 66 6.91 16.07 16.58
CA PHE A 66 7.52 17.11 17.43
C PHE A 66 7.74 18.45 16.71
N SER A 67 6.70 18.97 16.04
CA SER A 67 6.73 20.22 15.26
C SER A 67 7.59 20.19 13.98
N ASN A 68 8.28 19.11 13.68
CA ASN A 68 8.98 18.92 12.42
C ASN A 68 8.04 18.34 11.37
N LYS A 69 7.97 19.00 10.21
CA LYS A 69 7.23 18.48 9.07
C LYS A 69 7.94 17.27 8.49
N GLU A 70 7.20 16.19 8.30
CA GLU A 70 7.66 14.98 7.64
C GLU A 70 6.81 14.72 6.39
N TRP A 71 7.44 14.19 5.35
CA TRP A 71 6.82 13.93 4.07
C TRP A 71 7.04 12.47 3.71
N TYR A 72 5.94 11.72 3.64
CA TYR A 72 6.02 10.34 3.15
C TYR A 72 6.55 10.30 1.71
N GLY A 73 7.50 9.40 1.46
CA GLY A 73 8.22 9.29 0.20
C GLY A 73 9.46 10.20 0.07
N LYS A 74 9.68 11.14 1.03
CA LYS A 74 10.89 12.01 1.06
C LYS A 74 11.68 11.83 2.35
N THR A 75 11.09 12.21 3.48
CA THR A 75 11.76 12.15 4.80
C THR A 75 11.33 10.94 5.61
N LYS A 76 10.23 10.28 5.20
CA LYS A 76 9.66 9.12 5.90
C LYS A 76 9.14 8.10 4.89
N MET A 77 9.41 6.83 5.14
CA MET A 77 8.87 5.74 4.33
C MET A 77 7.53 5.28 4.88
N SER A 78 6.59 4.93 3.99
CA SER A 78 5.36 4.26 4.38
C SER A 78 5.59 2.76 4.57
N GLY A 79 5.03 2.19 5.63
CA GLY A 79 5.01 0.73 5.84
C GLY A 79 4.33 -0.04 4.69
N ASN A 80 3.39 0.60 4.00
CA ASN A 80 2.69 0.01 2.86
C ASN A 80 3.63 -0.37 1.70
N ILE A 81 4.78 0.30 1.55
CA ILE A 81 5.81 -0.09 0.57
C ILE A 81 6.41 -1.44 0.94
N GLY A 82 6.75 -1.63 2.21
CA GLY A 82 7.25 -2.91 2.72
C GLY A 82 6.24 -4.04 2.51
N ASP A 83 4.96 -3.76 2.74
CA ASP A 83 3.88 -4.70 2.49
C ASP A 83 3.75 -5.02 1.00
N ALA A 84 3.78 -4.01 0.12
CA ALA A 84 3.74 -4.22 -1.33
C ALA A 84 4.89 -5.14 -1.79
N ILE A 85 6.11 -4.91 -1.29
CA ILE A 85 7.27 -5.77 -1.59
C ILE A 85 7.08 -7.17 -1.02
N LYS A 86 6.72 -7.29 0.26
CA LYS A 86 6.57 -8.58 0.95
C LYS A 86 5.58 -9.50 0.26
N TYR A 87 4.43 -8.96 -0.17
CA TYR A 87 3.35 -9.75 -0.78
C TYR A 87 3.34 -9.69 -2.31
N GLY A 88 4.28 -8.99 -2.94
CA GLY A 88 4.38 -8.89 -4.40
C GLY A 88 3.19 -8.18 -5.03
N LYS A 89 2.72 -7.08 -4.45
CA LYS A 89 1.51 -6.39 -4.88
C LYS A 89 1.84 -5.04 -5.51
N ILE A 90 1.17 -4.72 -6.62
CA ILE A 90 1.10 -3.35 -7.11
C ILE A 90 0.34 -2.52 -6.07
N ALA A 91 0.80 -1.30 -5.83
CA ALA A 91 0.18 -0.39 -4.88
C ALA A 91 -0.14 0.97 -5.51
N ILE A 92 -1.36 1.48 -5.27
CA ILE A 92 -1.77 2.81 -5.67
C ILE A 92 -1.59 3.75 -4.48
N PHE A 93 -0.84 4.82 -4.68
CA PHE A 93 -0.56 5.87 -3.70
C PHE A 93 -1.07 7.22 -4.19
N PRO A 94 -1.29 8.22 -3.31
CA PRO A 94 -1.66 9.55 -3.73
C PRO A 94 -0.74 10.09 -4.82
N GLU A 95 -1.27 10.85 -5.78
CA GLU A 95 -0.53 11.39 -6.93
C GLU A 95 0.74 12.16 -6.52
N ASN A 96 0.68 12.88 -5.40
CA ASN A 96 1.80 13.66 -4.88
C ASN A 96 2.79 12.85 -4.02
N TYR A 97 2.65 11.53 -3.92
CA TYR A 97 3.60 10.69 -3.21
C TYR A 97 4.90 10.56 -4.02
N ALA A 98 6.00 11.06 -3.48
CA ALA A 98 7.31 10.97 -4.13
C ALA A 98 7.79 9.51 -4.16
N ASN A 99 7.95 8.95 -5.36
CA ASN A 99 8.28 7.56 -5.56
C ASN A 99 9.03 7.32 -6.89
N SER A 100 9.93 6.33 -6.89
CA SER A 100 10.67 5.86 -8.07
C SER A 100 10.46 4.36 -8.36
N GLN A 101 9.58 3.69 -7.64
CA GLN A 101 9.37 2.24 -7.77
C GLN A 101 8.26 1.95 -8.79
N ALA A 102 8.54 1.08 -9.76
CA ALA A 102 7.59 0.75 -10.84
C ALA A 102 6.29 0.07 -10.35
N PHE A 103 6.31 -0.56 -9.18
CA PHE A 103 5.13 -1.20 -8.59
C PHE A 103 4.25 -0.21 -7.79
N ILE A 104 4.65 1.04 -7.63
CA ILE A 104 3.86 2.10 -7.02
C ILE A 104 3.29 2.98 -8.12
N ILE A 105 1.97 2.99 -8.21
CA ILE A 105 1.22 3.71 -9.23
C ILE A 105 0.60 4.96 -8.60
N PRO A 106 0.79 6.15 -9.18
CA PRO A 106 0.10 7.34 -8.68
C PRO A 106 -1.41 7.24 -8.94
N GLU A 107 -2.19 7.59 -7.92
CA GLU A 107 -3.64 7.66 -8.02
C GLU A 107 -4.05 8.72 -9.06
N ASN A 108 -4.99 8.39 -9.92
CA ASN A 108 -5.57 9.31 -10.88
C ASN A 108 -7.05 9.59 -10.60
N THR A 109 -7.66 10.45 -11.39
CA THR A 109 -9.07 10.84 -11.23
C THR A 109 -10.07 9.71 -11.50
N ASN A 110 -9.67 8.66 -12.22
CA ASN A 110 -10.50 7.48 -12.51
C ASN A 110 -9.95 6.26 -11.76
N ILE A 111 -10.12 6.25 -10.44
CA ILE A 111 -9.63 5.15 -9.58
C ILE A 111 -10.28 3.80 -9.92
N GLU A 112 -11.54 3.77 -10.35
CA GLU A 112 -12.23 2.54 -10.72
C GLU A 112 -11.52 1.86 -11.91
N GLU A 113 -11.19 2.60 -12.96
CA GLU A 113 -10.44 2.11 -14.11
C GLU A 113 -9.03 1.65 -13.72
N GLN A 114 -8.36 2.38 -12.82
CA GLN A 114 -7.06 1.99 -12.30
C GLN A 114 -7.12 0.65 -11.55
N LEU A 115 -8.06 0.51 -10.62
CA LEU A 115 -8.24 -0.73 -9.85
C LEU A 115 -8.55 -1.91 -10.78
N PHE A 116 -9.37 -1.70 -11.81
CA PHE A 116 -9.67 -2.73 -12.79
C PHE A 116 -8.46 -3.11 -13.63
N THR A 117 -7.72 -2.12 -14.13
CA THR A 117 -6.57 -2.33 -15.01
C THR A 117 -5.44 -3.02 -14.26
N TYR A 118 -5.02 -2.46 -13.15
CA TYR A 118 -3.89 -2.97 -12.38
C TYR A 118 -4.22 -4.21 -11.56
N GLY A 119 -5.47 -4.39 -11.13
CA GLY A 119 -5.92 -5.60 -10.45
C GLY A 119 -5.91 -6.85 -11.32
N LYS A 120 -5.90 -6.69 -12.65
CA LYS A 120 -5.77 -7.79 -13.63
C LYS A 120 -4.33 -8.09 -14.03
N LEU A 121 -3.42 -7.15 -13.83
CA LEU A 121 -2.02 -7.38 -14.13
C LEU A 121 -1.49 -8.44 -13.17
N MET A 122 -1.08 -9.57 -13.72
CA MET A 122 -0.31 -10.54 -12.97
C MET A 122 0.98 -9.85 -12.50
N ASN A 123 1.28 -10.03 -11.21
CA ASN A 123 2.43 -9.40 -10.57
C ASN A 123 3.68 -9.61 -11.41
N ASP A 124 4.22 -8.51 -11.92
CA ASP A 124 5.59 -8.51 -12.43
C ASP A 124 6.49 -8.94 -11.27
N ASP A 125 7.48 -9.77 -11.55
CA ASP A 125 8.32 -10.41 -10.52
C ASP A 125 9.34 -9.39 -9.92
N PHE A 126 8.83 -8.19 -9.61
CA PHE A 126 9.64 -7.09 -9.06
C PHE A 126 10.26 -7.44 -7.70
N GLN A 127 9.69 -8.40 -6.98
CA GLN A 127 10.23 -8.89 -5.70
C GLN A 127 11.66 -9.41 -5.82
N LYS A 128 12.05 -9.95 -6.98
CA LYS A 128 13.43 -10.41 -7.23
C LYS A 128 14.47 -9.30 -7.07
N LYS A 129 14.05 -8.03 -7.27
CA LYS A 129 14.93 -6.87 -7.05
C LYS A 129 15.21 -6.60 -5.58
N PHE A 130 14.38 -7.12 -4.69
CA PHE A 130 14.45 -6.91 -3.24
C PHE A 130 14.88 -8.17 -2.47
N ASN A 131 15.49 -9.15 -3.15
CA ASN A 131 16.00 -10.31 -2.43
C ASN A 131 17.21 -9.94 -1.56
N LYS A 132 17.37 -10.67 -0.45
CA LYS A 132 18.33 -10.36 0.60
C LYS A 132 19.78 -10.29 0.09
N GLU A 133 20.16 -11.21 -0.78
CA GLU A 133 21.54 -11.32 -1.31
C GLU A 133 21.87 -10.11 -2.18
N LYS A 134 20.92 -9.71 -3.04
CA LYS A 134 21.07 -8.55 -3.92
C LYS A 134 21.18 -7.24 -3.13
N ILE A 135 20.27 -7.03 -2.17
CA ILE A 135 20.30 -5.84 -1.31
C ILE A 135 21.59 -5.78 -0.48
N ALA A 136 22.05 -6.91 0.08
CA ALA A 136 23.30 -6.95 0.82
C ALA A 136 24.50 -6.60 -0.07
N SER A 137 24.56 -7.12 -1.30
CA SER A 137 25.62 -6.79 -2.26
C SER A 137 25.62 -5.31 -2.68
N GLU A 138 24.43 -4.73 -2.92
CA GLU A 138 24.31 -3.31 -3.26
C GLU A 138 24.73 -2.40 -2.08
N LEU A 139 24.34 -2.77 -0.86
CA LEU A 139 24.76 -2.06 0.35
C LEU A 139 26.27 -2.10 0.54
N GLU A 140 26.88 -3.28 0.39
CA GLU A 140 28.34 -3.45 0.48
C GLU A 140 29.07 -2.55 -0.52
N LYS A 141 28.66 -2.55 -1.79
CA LYS A 141 29.24 -1.67 -2.82
C LYS A 141 29.13 -0.20 -2.45
N THR A 142 27.96 0.23 -1.93
CA THR A 142 27.73 1.61 -1.51
C THR A 142 28.65 1.99 -0.36
N LEU A 143 28.78 1.12 0.65
CA LEU A 143 29.68 1.37 1.79
C LEU A 143 31.16 1.43 1.35
N GLN A 144 31.59 0.54 0.47
CA GLN A 144 32.96 0.57 -0.08
C GLN A 144 33.25 1.87 -0.84
N THR A 145 32.28 2.43 -1.53
CA THR A 145 32.41 3.71 -2.24
C THR A 145 32.58 4.88 -1.26
N LEU A 146 31.81 4.87 -0.16
CA LEU A 146 31.87 5.92 0.87
C LEU A 146 33.17 5.89 1.70
N ILE A 147 33.76 4.71 1.90
CA ILE A 147 35.01 4.57 2.66
C ILE A 147 36.23 4.97 1.83
N LYS A 148 36.16 4.92 0.51
CA LYS A 148 37.26 5.30 -0.40
C LYS A 148 37.33 6.80 -0.70
N THR A 149 36.38 7.57 -0.19
CA THR A 149 36.33 9.04 -0.29
C THR A 149 36.88 9.67 0.98
#